data_3fff9babd8e3c5b6a66a4b74d97383c7
#
_entry.id   3fff9babd8e3c5b6a66a4b74d97383c7
#
_cell.length_a   1.000
_cell.length_b   1.000
_cell.length_c   1.000
_cell.angle_alpha   90.00
_cell.angle_beta   90.00
_cell.angle_gamma   90.00
#
_symmetry.space_group_name_H-M   'P 1'
#
loop_
_entity.id
_entity.type
_entity.pdbx_description
1 polymer ?
#
loop_
_entity_poly.entity_id
_entity_poly.type
_entity_poly.pdbx_seq_one_letter_code
_entity_poly.pdbx_strand_id
1 'polypeptide(L)'
;YFAPLPYDTAEGKYYEKLMAVTHDSPAPVDTTKKQPVMPNTTAFSMVMGQSLWDATMAHSISRYLEEHPEMKIFQVNGRFHSDERFAVVTQLKKYSPNAKVLVISCGPDDSFTTGNIDWNKFTSLGDYIIITDPKLPKTFDE
;
A
#
# COMPACT_ATOMS: atom_id res chain seq x y z
N TYR A 1 -1.96 -5.22 -19.24
CA TYR A 1 -1.35 -6.40 -18.66
C TYR A 1 -1.74 -6.55 -17.19
N PHE A 2 -2.21 -7.73 -16.79
CA PHE A 2 -2.65 -8.01 -15.42
C PHE A 2 -1.88 -9.19 -14.85
N ALA A 3 -1.83 -9.28 -13.51
CA ALA A 3 -1.25 -10.42 -12.82
C ALA A 3 -1.94 -11.73 -13.22
N PRO A 4 -1.21 -12.86 -13.21
CA PRO A 4 -1.84 -14.15 -13.43
C PRO A 4 -2.84 -14.49 -12.33
N LEU A 5 -3.88 -15.25 -12.68
CA LEU A 5 -4.84 -15.77 -11.71
C LEU A 5 -4.41 -17.17 -11.24
N PRO A 6 -4.64 -17.52 -9.96
CA PRO A 6 -5.16 -16.65 -8.89
C PRO A 6 -4.06 -15.74 -8.32
N TYR A 7 -4.43 -14.56 -7.81
CA TYR A 7 -3.57 -13.71 -6.99
C TYR A 7 -4.09 -13.67 -5.55
N ASP A 8 -3.22 -13.34 -4.60
CA ASP A 8 -3.64 -13.25 -3.20
C ASP A 8 -4.36 -11.93 -2.94
N THR A 9 -5.48 -12.02 -2.27
CA THR A 9 -6.20 -10.85 -1.78
C THR A 9 -5.59 -10.35 -0.48
N ALA A 10 -5.82 -9.07 -0.15
CA ALA A 10 -5.35 -8.51 1.11
C ALA A 10 -5.92 -9.28 2.30
N GLU A 11 -5.06 -9.62 3.25
CA GLU A 11 -5.38 -10.36 4.46
C GLU A 11 -4.76 -9.70 5.71
N GLY A 12 -5.26 -10.06 6.89
CA GLY A 12 -4.73 -9.62 8.17
C GLY A 12 -4.63 -8.11 8.29
N LYS A 13 -3.51 -7.62 8.79
CA LYS A 13 -3.28 -6.17 9.00
C LYS A 13 -3.42 -5.32 7.73
N TYR A 14 -3.05 -5.87 6.57
CA TYR A 14 -3.21 -5.14 5.32
C TYR A 14 -4.68 -4.95 4.96
N TYR A 15 -5.49 -6.00 5.13
CA TYR A 15 -6.94 -5.91 4.98
C TYR A 15 -7.57 -4.88 5.93
N GLU A 16 -7.17 -4.90 7.21
CA GLU A 16 -7.64 -3.94 8.22
C GLU A 16 -7.31 -2.49 7.82
N LYS A 17 -6.10 -2.23 7.30
CA LYS A 17 -5.70 -0.92 6.77
C LYS A 17 -6.57 -0.48 5.59
N LEU A 18 -6.86 -1.38 4.66
CA LEU A 18 -7.74 -1.09 3.52
C LEU A 18 -9.16 -0.76 3.98
N MET A 19 -9.68 -1.53 4.92
CA MET A 19 -11.01 -1.29 5.47
C MET A 19 -11.10 0.02 6.24
N ALA A 20 -10.08 0.41 6.98
CA ALA A 20 -10.05 1.67 7.72
C ALA A 20 -10.19 2.88 6.78
N VAL A 21 -9.54 2.85 5.61
CA VAL A 21 -9.66 3.94 4.61
C VAL A 21 -11.07 4.02 4.02
N THR A 22 -11.77 2.89 3.87
CA THR A 22 -13.14 2.89 3.33
C THR A 22 -14.20 3.38 4.31
N HIS A 23 -13.93 3.24 5.61
CA HIS A 23 -14.86 3.71 6.66
C HIS A 23 -14.77 5.22 6.90
N ASP A 24 -13.64 5.85 6.61
CA ASP A 24 -13.46 7.29 6.72
C ASP A 24 -14.06 8.11 5.56
N SER A 25 -14.54 7.45 4.52
CA SER A 25 -15.34 8.10 3.48
C SER A 25 -16.82 8.06 3.89
N PRO A 26 -17.41 9.18 4.37
CA PRO A 26 -18.83 9.22 4.68
C PRO A 26 -19.61 9.17 3.36
N ALA A 27 -20.02 7.99 2.94
CA ALA A 27 -21.12 7.90 1.98
C ALA A 27 -22.36 8.48 2.67
N PRO A 28 -23.14 9.38 2.03
CA PRO A 28 -24.35 9.90 2.61
C PRO A 28 -25.31 8.73 2.84
N VAL A 29 -25.50 8.34 4.10
CA VAL A 29 -26.46 7.33 4.51
C VAL A 29 -27.83 7.97 4.45
N ASP A 30 -28.60 7.64 3.41
CA ASP A 30 -30.04 7.90 3.39
C ASP A 30 -30.72 6.99 4.43
N THR A 31 -30.95 7.51 5.64
CA THR A 31 -31.52 6.78 6.77
C THR A 31 -33.00 6.43 6.61
N THR A 32 -33.62 6.73 5.46
CA THR A 32 -35.05 6.52 5.25
C THR A 32 -35.41 5.17 4.60
N LYS A 33 -34.42 4.40 4.13
CA LYS A 33 -34.67 3.11 3.48
C LYS A 33 -34.10 1.95 4.30
N LYS A 34 -34.98 1.13 4.89
CA LYS A 34 -34.67 -0.22 5.36
C LYS A 34 -34.30 -1.10 4.15
N GLN A 35 -33.06 -1.02 3.70
CA GLN A 35 -32.53 -2.04 2.79
C GLN A 35 -31.81 -3.12 3.61
N PRO A 36 -31.87 -4.41 3.18
CA PRO A 36 -31.02 -5.43 3.78
C PRO A 36 -29.57 -4.96 3.69
N VAL A 37 -28.83 -5.06 4.78
CA VAL A 37 -27.41 -4.72 4.84
C VAL A 37 -26.68 -5.71 3.93
N MET A 38 -26.56 -5.39 2.65
CA MET A 38 -25.62 -6.07 1.77
C MET A 38 -24.21 -5.75 2.29
N PRO A 39 -23.30 -6.73 2.32
CA PRO A 39 -21.91 -6.42 2.63
C PRO A 39 -21.48 -5.26 1.76
N ASN A 40 -20.78 -4.28 2.34
CA ASN A 40 -20.41 -3.03 1.64
C ASN A 40 -19.64 -3.39 0.36
N THR A 41 -20.36 -3.49 -0.75
CA THR A 41 -19.83 -3.92 -2.04
C THR A 41 -18.71 -3.02 -2.52
N THR A 42 -18.73 -1.73 -2.11
CA THR A 42 -17.69 -0.76 -2.42
C THR A 42 -16.37 -1.09 -1.71
N ALA A 43 -16.43 -1.41 -0.42
CA ALA A 43 -15.24 -1.79 0.35
C ALA A 43 -14.64 -3.10 -0.18
N PHE A 44 -15.47 -4.10 -0.46
CA PHE A 44 -15.01 -5.35 -1.05
C PHE A 44 -14.37 -5.14 -2.42
N SER A 45 -15.00 -4.36 -3.29
CA SER A 45 -14.47 -4.04 -4.62
C SER A 45 -13.15 -3.28 -4.54
N MET A 46 -12.99 -2.40 -3.56
CA MET A 46 -11.74 -1.68 -3.31
C MET A 46 -10.62 -2.64 -2.88
N VAL A 47 -10.88 -3.54 -1.93
CA VAL A 47 -9.90 -4.55 -1.50
C VAL A 47 -9.44 -5.40 -2.67
N MET A 48 -10.38 -5.88 -3.50
CA MET A 48 -10.05 -6.69 -4.67
C MET A 48 -9.24 -5.89 -5.70
N GLY A 49 -9.62 -4.64 -5.95
CA GLY A 49 -8.90 -3.75 -6.88
C GLY A 49 -7.48 -3.46 -6.42
N GLN A 50 -7.28 -3.11 -5.14
CA GLN A 50 -5.95 -2.87 -4.57
C GLN A 50 -5.08 -4.13 -4.65
N SER A 51 -5.64 -5.29 -4.28
CA SER A 51 -4.91 -6.57 -4.35
C SER A 51 -4.50 -6.92 -5.78
N LEU A 52 -5.36 -6.65 -6.77
CA LEU A 52 -5.03 -6.85 -8.18
C LEU A 52 -3.89 -5.91 -8.64
N TRP A 53 -3.91 -4.65 -8.21
CA TRP A 53 -2.85 -3.69 -8.53
C TRP A 53 -1.51 -4.12 -7.92
N ASP A 54 -1.51 -4.52 -6.65
CA ASP A 54 -0.32 -5.02 -5.95
C ASP A 54 0.26 -6.24 -6.65
N ALA A 55 -0.58 -7.20 -7.00
CA ALA A 55 -0.18 -8.40 -7.72
C ALA A 55 0.36 -8.07 -9.12
N THR A 56 -0.25 -7.12 -9.83
CA THR A 56 0.18 -6.71 -11.17
C THR A 56 1.55 -6.03 -11.13
N MET A 57 1.77 -5.13 -10.17
CA MET A 57 3.06 -4.49 -9.97
C MET A 57 4.13 -5.51 -9.63
N ALA A 58 3.85 -6.38 -8.66
CA ALA A 58 4.79 -7.42 -8.22
C ALA A 58 5.13 -8.42 -9.34
N HIS A 59 4.15 -8.86 -10.11
CA HIS A 59 4.37 -9.77 -11.23
C HIS A 59 5.19 -9.12 -12.35
N SER A 60 4.96 -7.84 -12.64
CA SER A 60 5.76 -7.09 -13.61
C SER A 60 7.23 -7.01 -13.20
N ILE A 61 7.49 -6.75 -11.91
CA ILE A 61 8.84 -6.75 -11.32
C ILE A 61 9.47 -8.14 -11.44
N SER A 62 8.74 -9.19 -11.03
CA SER A 62 9.22 -10.57 -11.08
C SER A 62 9.64 -10.96 -12.49
N ARG A 63 8.80 -10.73 -13.47
CA ARG A 63 9.09 -11.02 -14.86
C ARG A 63 10.31 -10.29 -15.40
N TYR A 64 10.43 -9.01 -15.06
CA TYR A 64 11.60 -8.24 -15.50
C TYR A 64 12.90 -8.79 -14.88
N LEU A 65 12.87 -9.19 -13.60
CA LEU A 65 14.04 -9.77 -12.94
C LEU A 65 14.39 -11.17 -13.47
N GLU A 66 13.40 -11.95 -13.94
CA GLU A 66 13.64 -13.23 -14.60
C GLU A 66 14.38 -13.06 -15.95
N GLU A 67 13.99 -12.04 -16.71
CA GLU A 67 14.60 -11.72 -18.00
C GLU A 67 15.95 -10.99 -17.84
N HIS A 68 16.17 -10.30 -16.71
CA HIS A 68 17.35 -9.46 -16.43
C HIS A 68 17.87 -9.68 -15.00
N PRO A 69 18.45 -10.86 -14.69
CA PRO A 69 18.81 -11.23 -13.32
C PRO A 69 19.93 -10.38 -12.69
N GLU A 70 20.70 -9.66 -13.51
CA GLU A 70 21.78 -8.75 -13.07
C GLU A 70 21.25 -7.36 -12.69
N MET A 71 20.01 -7.06 -13.03
CA MET A 71 19.44 -5.71 -12.84
C MET A 71 18.86 -5.51 -11.43
N LYS A 72 18.75 -4.24 -11.07
CA LYS A 72 18.03 -3.79 -9.88
C LYS A 72 16.85 -2.96 -10.33
N ILE A 73 15.74 -3.10 -9.64
CA ILE A 73 14.53 -2.33 -9.91
C ILE A 73 14.35 -1.31 -8.79
N PHE A 74 14.09 -0.07 -9.17
CA PHE A 74 13.60 0.95 -8.27
C PHE A 74 12.16 1.27 -8.64
N GLN A 75 11.23 0.92 -7.73
CA GLN A 75 9.81 1.19 -7.89
C GLN A 75 9.37 2.33 -6.99
N VAL A 76 8.59 3.25 -7.53
CA VAL A 76 7.92 4.32 -6.77
C VAL A 76 6.43 4.04 -6.75
N ASN A 77 5.86 4.00 -5.56
CA ASN A 77 4.42 3.80 -5.34
C ASN A 77 3.95 4.56 -4.09
N GLY A 78 2.64 4.70 -3.93
CA GLY A 78 2.08 5.21 -2.68
C GLY A 78 2.46 4.30 -1.51
N ARG A 79 2.75 4.88 -0.35
CA ARG A 79 3.19 4.16 0.87
C ARG A 79 2.33 2.97 1.23
N PHE A 80 1.04 3.07 0.94
CA PHE A 80 0.05 2.02 1.19
C PHE A 80 0.41 0.69 0.54
N HIS A 81 1.11 0.71 -0.60
CA HIS A 81 1.51 -0.46 -1.37
C HIS A 81 2.82 -1.12 -0.92
N SER A 82 3.56 -0.52 0.03
CA SER A 82 4.88 -1.06 0.43
C SER A 82 5.20 -0.98 1.91
N ASP A 83 4.56 -0.06 2.65
CA ASP A 83 4.80 0.09 4.09
C ASP A 83 4.51 -1.22 4.84
N GLU A 84 5.30 -1.49 5.86
CA GLU A 84 5.26 -2.70 6.67
C GLU A 84 5.52 -3.99 5.86
N ARG A 85 6.05 -3.87 4.64
CA ARG A 85 6.31 -4.97 3.69
C ARG A 85 5.04 -5.71 3.25
N PHE A 86 3.90 -5.03 3.28
CA PHE A 86 2.63 -5.57 2.78
C PHE A 86 2.50 -5.41 1.26
N ALA A 87 1.34 -5.73 0.76
CA ALA A 87 0.89 -5.42 -0.58
C ALA A 87 1.86 -5.91 -1.67
N VAL A 88 2.49 -5.01 -2.42
CA VAL A 88 3.44 -5.36 -3.50
C VAL A 88 4.57 -6.24 -3.00
N VAL A 89 5.09 -5.99 -1.79
CA VAL A 89 6.21 -6.77 -1.24
C VAL A 89 5.78 -8.21 -0.96
N THR A 90 4.61 -8.41 -0.39
CA THR A 90 4.04 -9.75 -0.14
C THR A 90 3.82 -10.50 -1.45
N GLN A 91 3.20 -9.85 -2.44
CA GLN A 91 2.97 -10.45 -3.76
C GLN A 91 4.28 -10.77 -4.48
N LEU A 92 5.28 -9.87 -4.39
CA LEU A 92 6.57 -10.12 -5.02
C LEU A 92 7.28 -11.34 -4.43
N LYS A 93 7.19 -11.54 -3.12
CA LYS A 93 7.75 -12.73 -2.46
C LYS A 93 7.09 -14.02 -2.90
N LYS A 94 5.85 -13.97 -3.35
CA LYS A 94 5.15 -15.11 -3.94
C LYS A 94 5.69 -15.44 -5.34
N TYR A 95 5.88 -14.43 -6.18
CA TYR A 95 6.36 -14.62 -7.56
C TYR A 95 7.89 -14.84 -7.62
N SER A 96 8.64 -14.16 -6.76
CA SER A 96 10.09 -14.22 -6.67
C SER A 96 10.55 -14.38 -5.22
N PRO A 97 10.47 -15.59 -4.62
CA PRO A 97 10.75 -15.83 -3.20
C PRO A 97 12.14 -15.37 -2.75
N ASN A 98 13.11 -15.46 -3.65
CA ASN A 98 14.51 -15.11 -3.40
C ASN A 98 14.84 -13.61 -3.64
N ALA A 99 13.90 -12.83 -4.12
CA ALA A 99 14.13 -11.41 -4.37
C ALA A 99 14.51 -10.69 -3.06
N LYS A 100 15.59 -9.94 -3.07
CA LYS A 100 15.99 -9.07 -1.96
C LYS A 100 15.26 -7.74 -2.12
N VAL A 101 14.41 -7.41 -1.16
CA VAL A 101 13.57 -6.20 -1.17
C VAL A 101 14.03 -5.27 -0.07
N LEU A 102 14.25 -4.02 -0.43
CA LEU A 102 14.49 -2.92 0.47
C LEU A 102 13.33 -1.93 0.34
N VAL A 103 12.73 -1.56 1.46
CA VAL A 103 11.61 -0.63 1.52
C VAL A 103 12.08 0.70 2.09
N ILE A 104 11.83 1.78 1.34
CA ILE A 104 12.05 3.16 1.79
C ILE A 104 10.68 3.79 1.97
N SER A 105 10.29 4.08 3.22
CA SER A 105 9.04 4.77 3.52
C SER A 105 9.30 6.26 3.71
N CYS A 106 8.53 7.09 3.01
CA CYS A 106 8.67 8.55 3.05
C CYS A 106 7.34 9.19 3.41
N GLY A 107 7.32 10.07 4.41
CA GLY A 107 6.08 10.74 4.80
C GLY A 107 6.26 11.90 5.75
N PRO A 108 5.26 12.78 5.86
CA PRO A 108 5.28 13.92 6.77
C PRO A 108 5.05 13.48 8.21
N ASP A 109 5.68 14.19 9.15
CA ASP A 109 5.39 14.12 10.58
C ASP A 109 5.68 15.46 11.26
N ASP A 110 4.81 15.89 12.17
CA ASP A 110 4.92 17.19 12.87
C ASP A 110 6.19 17.31 13.70
N SER A 111 6.77 16.19 14.12
CA SER A 111 8.04 16.16 14.85
C SER A 111 9.24 16.62 14.02
N PHE A 112 9.11 16.67 12.69
CA PHE A 112 10.16 17.19 11.79
C PHE A 112 10.57 18.62 12.18
N THR A 113 9.60 19.49 12.44
CA THR A 113 9.85 20.91 12.75
C THR A 113 10.48 21.10 14.12
N THR A 114 10.27 20.18 15.05
CA THR A 114 10.81 20.24 16.42
C THR A 114 12.19 19.56 16.53
N GLY A 115 12.55 18.75 15.53
CA GLY A 115 13.77 17.94 15.54
C GLY A 115 13.74 16.77 16.55
N ASN A 116 12.64 16.58 17.26
CA ASN A 116 12.49 15.53 18.27
C ASN A 116 11.59 14.40 17.74
N ILE A 117 12.15 13.61 16.82
CA ILE A 117 11.43 12.52 16.14
C ILE A 117 11.45 11.27 17.01
N ASP A 118 10.27 10.75 17.34
CA ASP A 118 10.13 9.43 17.95
C ASP A 118 10.20 8.35 16.85
N TRP A 119 11.40 7.90 16.57
CA TRP A 119 11.68 6.89 15.53
C TRP A 119 10.96 5.56 15.75
N ASN A 120 10.59 5.23 17.01
CA ASN A 120 9.89 3.97 17.29
C ASN A 120 8.56 3.86 16.58
N LYS A 121 7.91 4.99 16.29
CA LYS A 121 6.64 5.02 15.53
C LYS A 121 6.79 4.54 14.09
N PHE A 122 7.99 4.60 13.55
CA PHE A 122 8.24 4.40 12.11
C PHE A 122 9.00 3.11 11.80
N THR A 123 9.60 2.47 12.79
CA THR A 123 10.51 1.31 12.60
C THR A 123 9.88 0.13 11.86
N SER A 124 8.56 -0.03 11.92
CA SER A 124 7.85 -1.09 11.22
C SER A 124 7.61 -0.80 9.73
N LEU A 125 7.70 0.48 9.31
CA LEU A 125 7.29 0.90 7.97
C LEU A 125 8.22 0.44 6.86
N GLY A 126 9.52 0.33 7.15
CA GLY A 126 10.51 -0.05 6.13
C GLY A 126 11.92 -0.17 6.66
N ASP A 127 12.88 -0.39 5.76
CA ASP A 127 14.31 -0.45 6.08
C ASP A 127 14.91 0.94 6.26
N TYR A 128 14.40 1.90 5.51
CA TYR A 128 14.75 3.32 5.62
C TYR A 128 13.49 4.16 5.75
N ILE A 129 13.59 5.17 6.61
CA ILE A 129 12.50 6.10 6.87
C ILE A 129 12.96 7.51 6.54
N ILE A 130 12.20 8.21 5.72
CA ILE A 130 12.41 9.60 5.37
C ILE A 130 11.23 10.40 5.92
N ILE A 131 11.50 11.24 6.92
CA ILE A 131 10.49 12.16 7.47
C ILE A 131 10.60 13.49 6.76
N THR A 132 9.46 14.01 6.32
CA THR A 132 9.37 15.30 5.62
C THR A 132 8.59 16.32 6.43
N ASP A 133 8.80 17.60 6.13
CA ASP A 133 8.03 18.68 6.74
C ASP A 133 6.56 18.61 6.28
N PRO A 134 5.59 18.50 7.21
CA PRO A 134 4.17 18.50 6.87
C PRO A 134 3.66 19.82 6.29
N LYS A 135 4.42 20.91 6.48
CA LYS A 135 4.09 22.23 5.96
C LYS A 135 4.56 22.50 4.53
N LEU A 136 5.30 21.54 3.94
CA LEU A 136 5.68 21.68 2.53
C LEU A 136 4.42 21.78 1.66
N PRO A 137 4.37 22.72 0.73
CA PRO A 137 3.23 22.84 -0.17
C PRO A 137 3.08 21.56 -0.98
N LYS A 138 1.86 21.10 -1.11
CA LYS A 138 1.55 19.96 -1.98
C LYS A 138 1.67 20.42 -3.44
N THR A 139 2.16 19.54 -4.31
CA THR A 139 2.32 19.84 -5.74
C THR A 139 0.96 20.06 -6.43
N PHE A 140 -0.10 19.50 -5.85
CA PHE A 140 -1.46 19.60 -6.34
C PHE A 140 -2.34 20.03 -5.14
N ASP A 141 -2.48 21.34 -4.96
CA ASP A 141 -3.53 21.89 -4.12
C ASP A 141 -4.74 22.11 -5.04
N GLU A 142 -5.78 21.31 -4.84
CA GLU A 142 -7.10 21.58 -5.39
C GLU A 142 -7.85 22.59 -4.53
#